data_13ab0e00117d152b88ea170e90382a7c
#
_entry.id   13ab0e00117d152b88ea170e90382a7c
#
_cell.length_a   1.000
_cell.length_b   1.000
_cell.length_c   1.000
_cell.angle_alpha   90.00
_cell.angle_beta   90.00
_cell.angle_gamma   90.00
#
_symmetry.space_group_name_H-M   'P 1'
#
loop_
_entity.id
_entity.type
_entity.pdbx_description
1 polymer ?
#
loop_
_entity_poly.entity_id
_entity_poly.type
_entity_poly.pdbx_seq_one_letter_code
_entity_poly.pdbx_strand_id
1 'polypeptide(L)'
;SEFAIRQADTMKSLRLLLVALAVVTAVLADHHEPTHDEIIDQLVESANKATHAVFEFEHKLDLRLDPARIARAGSLRARVQAVEEPSCPEHAHQCGEDDPQCISDLFVCDGIKDCRNGDDEKHCELPTKAGDTFVGDLVFDHCTKRRPDHMTLVIESVTTPAYFTSVPELHVHIEVEKETDSEEIEASLPAEGIFSFAEDKLIVYPPEDDGLGLVGTFDGYNVDRFVGDIIHTASRETCARFIFHRKH
;
A
#
# COMPACT_ATOMS: atom_id res chain seq x y z
N SER A 1 46.81 -6.73 -84.16
CA SER A 1 46.92 -6.81 -82.66
C SER A 1 46.68 -5.47 -81.95
N GLU A 2 47.08 -4.32 -82.54
CA GLU A 2 46.93 -2.97 -81.89
C GLU A 2 45.50 -2.42 -81.90
N PHE A 3 44.65 -2.83 -82.82
CA PHE A 3 43.28 -2.35 -82.93
C PHE A 3 42.37 -2.87 -81.82
N ALA A 4 42.59 -4.12 -81.36
CA ALA A 4 41.81 -4.72 -80.33
C ALA A 4 42.15 -4.17 -78.91
N ILE A 5 43.38 -3.71 -78.70
CA ILE A 5 43.84 -3.13 -77.45
C ILE A 5 43.27 -1.73 -77.25
N ARG A 6 43.23 -0.91 -78.32
CA ARG A 6 42.62 0.43 -78.28
C ARG A 6 41.08 0.41 -78.03
N GLN A 7 40.42 -0.60 -78.60
CA GLN A 7 38.96 -0.74 -78.40
C GLN A 7 38.63 -1.21 -76.98
N ALA A 8 39.49 -2.02 -76.32
CA ALA A 8 39.34 -2.44 -74.92
C ALA A 8 39.55 -1.28 -73.92
N ASP A 9 40.53 -0.39 -74.21
CA ASP A 9 40.78 0.78 -73.34
C ASP A 9 39.71 1.87 -73.48
N THR A 10 39.14 2.08 -74.62
CA THR A 10 38.00 3.01 -74.84
C THR A 10 36.75 2.46 -74.12
N MET A 11 36.51 1.14 -74.09
CA MET A 11 35.39 0.56 -73.37
C MET A 11 35.58 0.61 -71.86
N LYS A 12 36.80 0.50 -71.36
CA LYS A 12 37.11 0.66 -69.93
C LYS A 12 36.93 2.09 -69.45
N SER A 13 37.41 3.07 -70.25
CA SER A 13 37.23 4.48 -69.92
C SER A 13 35.77 4.94 -69.99
N LEU A 14 34.98 4.39 -70.91
CA LEU A 14 33.54 4.65 -70.99
C LEU A 14 32.79 4.09 -69.81
N ARG A 15 33.16 2.86 -69.33
CA ARG A 15 32.58 2.28 -68.13
C ARG A 15 32.93 3.07 -66.87
N LEU A 16 34.16 3.57 -66.77
CA LEU A 16 34.60 4.38 -65.63
C LEU A 16 33.84 5.73 -65.61
N LEU A 17 33.61 6.33 -66.80
CA LEU A 17 32.82 7.56 -66.92
C LEU A 17 31.34 7.33 -66.55
N LEU A 18 30.74 6.21 -66.94
CA LEU A 18 29.36 5.88 -66.56
C LEU A 18 29.23 5.59 -65.03
N VAL A 19 30.21 4.92 -64.46
CA VAL A 19 30.23 4.74 -63.01
C VAL A 19 30.44 6.05 -62.27
N ALA A 20 31.34 6.92 -62.73
CA ALA A 20 31.54 8.24 -62.16
C ALA A 20 30.27 9.12 -62.29
N LEU A 21 29.58 9.08 -63.42
CA LEU A 21 28.32 9.79 -63.63
C LEU A 21 27.21 9.24 -62.71
N ALA A 22 27.12 7.91 -62.54
CA ALA A 22 26.15 7.30 -61.65
C ALA A 22 26.42 7.64 -60.16
N VAL A 23 27.68 7.74 -59.73
CA VAL A 23 28.05 8.18 -58.39
C VAL A 23 27.71 9.65 -58.16
N VAL A 24 28.01 10.51 -59.14
CA VAL A 24 27.67 11.94 -59.10
C VAL A 24 26.15 12.17 -59.05
N THR A 25 25.38 11.41 -59.81
CA THR A 25 23.92 11.51 -59.78
C THR A 25 23.36 10.96 -58.46
N ALA A 26 23.93 9.90 -57.87
CA ALA A 26 23.55 9.39 -56.58
C ALA A 26 23.85 10.39 -55.44
N VAL A 27 25.02 11.05 -55.48
CA VAL A 27 25.39 12.09 -54.51
C VAL A 27 24.53 13.37 -54.64
N LEU A 28 24.16 13.75 -55.89
CA LEU A 28 23.27 14.88 -56.09
C LEU A 28 21.81 14.58 -55.76
N ALA A 29 21.39 13.31 -55.80
CA ALA A 29 20.05 12.90 -55.37
C ALA A 29 19.90 12.86 -53.86
N ASP A 30 21.01 12.73 -53.11
CA ASP A 30 20.99 12.68 -51.64
C ASP A 30 20.97 14.08 -50.99
N HIS A 31 21.11 15.17 -51.79
CA HIS A 31 21.00 16.56 -51.34
C HIS A 31 19.62 17.14 -51.68
N HIS A 32 18.55 16.41 -51.38
CA HIS A 32 17.22 17.03 -51.36
C HIS A 32 17.07 17.76 -50.03
N GLU A 33 17.32 19.09 -49.99
CA GLU A 33 16.96 19.89 -48.83
C GLU A 33 15.44 19.73 -48.61
N PRO A 34 15.01 19.27 -47.41
CA PRO A 34 13.60 19.10 -47.15
C PRO A 34 12.87 20.43 -47.34
N THR A 35 11.76 20.40 -48.03
CA THR A 35 10.94 21.59 -48.23
C THR A 35 10.43 22.09 -46.88
N HIS A 36 10.12 23.38 -46.80
CA HIS A 36 9.63 24.01 -45.58
C HIS A 36 8.38 23.30 -45.03
N ASP A 37 7.55 22.76 -45.91
CA ASP A 37 6.34 22.01 -45.56
C ASP A 37 6.70 20.63 -44.97
N GLU A 38 7.70 19.94 -45.54
CA GLU A 38 8.17 18.65 -44.95
C GLU A 38 8.78 18.82 -43.56
N ILE A 39 9.48 19.94 -43.28
CA ILE A 39 10.00 20.24 -41.96
C ILE A 39 8.86 20.51 -40.97
N ILE A 40 7.82 21.22 -41.39
CA ILE A 40 6.65 21.51 -40.59
C ILE A 40 5.92 20.18 -40.24
N ASP A 41 5.71 19.32 -41.25
CA ASP A 41 5.05 18.03 -41.04
C ASP A 41 5.83 17.13 -40.07
N GLN A 42 7.16 17.06 -40.18
CA GLN A 42 8.03 16.34 -39.26
C GLN A 42 7.96 16.90 -37.83
N LEU A 43 7.91 18.24 -37.71
CA LEU A 43 7.76 18.89 -36.39
C LEU A 43 6.39 18.59 -35.77
N VAL A 44 5.32 18.65 -36.55
CA VAL A 44 3.97 18.31 -36.12
C VAL A 44 3.90 16.85 -35.70
N GLU A 45 4.47 15.93 -36.47
CA GLU A 45 4.52 14.51 -36.11
C GLU A 45 5.33 14.27 -34.81
N SER A 46 6.48 14.94 -34.69
CA SER A 46 7.30 14.85 -33.45
C SER A 46 6.57 15.41 -32.24
N ALA A 47 5.87 16.55 -32.38
CA ALA A 47 5.07 17.15 -31.33
C ALA A 47 3.91 16.21 -30.93
N ASN A 48 3.22 15.62 -31.90
CA ASN A 48 2.14 14.65 -31.63
C ASN A 48 2.66 13.39 -30.91
N LYS A 49 3.81 12.86 -31.34
CA LYS A 49 4.45 11.72 -30.64
C LYS A 49 4.83 12.06 -29.20
N ALA A 50 5.43 13.23 -28.99
CA ALA A 50 5.78 13.69 -27.64
C ALA A 50 4.55 13.89 -26.78
N THR A 51 3.49 14.50 -27.30
CA THR A 51 2.22 14.67 -26.58
C THR A 51 1.60 13.33 -26.20
N HIS A 52 1.54 12.38 -27.14
CA HIS A 52 1.05 11.04 -26.85
C HIS A 52 1.88 10.33 -25.76
N ALA A 53 3.21 10.44 -25.81
CA ALA A 53 4.09 9.87 -24.81
C ALA A 53 3.88 10.49 -23.42
N VAL A 54 3.62 11.80 -23.34
CA VAL A 54 3.27 12.48 -22.08
C VAL A 54 1.95 11.95 -21.52
N PHE A 55 0.89 11.85 -22.32
CA PHE A 55 -0.39 11.30 -21.87
C PHE A 55 -0.28 9.83 -21.41
N GLU A 56 0.49 9.00 -22.14
CA GLU A 56 0.75 7.63 -21.66
C GLU A 56 1.50 7.59 -20.35
N PHE A 57 2.45 8.52 -20.16
CA PHE A 57 3.23 8.60 -18.94
C PHE A 57 2.38 9.09 -17.76
N GLU A 58 1.57 10.12 -17.96
CA GLU A 58 0.60 10.60 -16.97
C GLU A 58 -0.36 9.48 -16.55
N HIS A 59 -0.96 8.78 -17.52
CA HIS A 59 -1.83 7.65 -17.20
C HIS A 59 -1.13 6.53 -16.40
N LYS A 60 0.13 6.22 -16.74
CA LYS A 60 0.93 5.25 -15.98
C LYS A 60 1.25 5.73 -14.55
N LEU A 61 1.47 7.04 -14.38
CA LEU A 61 1.66 7.63 -13.05
C LEU A 61 0.39 7.58 -12.23
N ASP A 62 -0.75 7.95 -12.78
CA ASP A 62 -2.04 7.91 -12.09
C ASP A 62 -2.37 6.49 -11.62
N LEU A 63 -2.11 5.48 -12.46
CA LEU A 63 -2.26 4.08 -12.06
C LEU A 63 -1.33 3.66 -10.91
N ARG A 64 -0.15 4.26 -10.78
CA ARG A 64 0.79 3.97 -9.68
C ARG A 64 0.44 4.72 -8.41
N LEU A 65 -0.12 5.93 -8.55
CA LEU A 65 -0.54 6.79 -7.44
C LEU A 65 -1.97 6.50 -6.96
N ASP A 66 -2.65 5.52 -7.55
CA ASP A 66 -3.97 5.08 -7.09
C ASP A 66 -3.92 4.69 -5.60
N PRO A 67 -4.65 5.41 -4.72
CA PRO A 67 -4.63 5.17 -3.27
C PRO A 67 -4.96 3.72 -2.89
N ALA A 68 -5.91 3.10 -3.62
CA ALA A 68 -6.30 1.71 -3.36
C ALA A 68 -5.18 0.71 -3.68
N ARG A 69 -4.31 1.01 -4.65
CA ARG A 69 -3.14 0.18 -4.95
C ARG A 69 -2.03 0.37 -3.92
N ILE A 70 -1.81 1.60 -3.50
CA ILE A 70 -0.83 1.93 -2.45
C ILE A 70 -1.24 1.24 -1.15
N ALA A 71 -2.50 1.36 -0.73
CA ALA A 71 -3.02 0.70 0.47
C ALA A 71 -2.87 -0.83 0.40
N ARG A 72 -3.20 -1.46 -0.74
CA ARG A 72 -3.01 -2.91 -0.90
C ARG A 72 -1.55 -3.35 -0.87
N ALA A 73 -0.65 -2.58 -1.45
CA ALA A 73 0.79 -2.87 -1.41
C ALA A 73 1.35 -2.71 0.02
N GLY A 74 0.95 -1.65 0.73
CA GLY A 74 1.29 -1.42 2.12
C GLY A 74 0.76 -2.52 3.05
N SER A 75 -0.52 -2.89 2.91
CA SER A 75 -1.13 -3.99 3.66
C SER A 75 -0.40 -5.32 3.46
N LEU A 76 -0.02 -5.65 2.21
CA LEU A 76 0.77 -6.86 1.94
C LEU A 76 2.14 -6.80 2.62
N ARG A 77 2.80 -5.66 2.55
CA ARG A 77 4.12 -5.43 3.16
C ARG A 77 4.05 -5.60 4.68
N ALA A 78 3.10 -4.92 5.35
CA ALA A 78 2.90 -5.03 6.80
C ALA A 78 2.66 -6.48 7.25
N ARG A 79 1.89 -7.26 6.47
CA ARG A 79 1.66 -8.68 6.75
C ARG A 79 2.92 -9.54 6.58
N VAL A 80 3.81 -9.20 5.65
CA VAL A 80 5.10 -9.89 5.49
C VAL A 80 6.00 -9.55 6.67
N GLN A 81 6.10 -8.27 7.04
CA GLN A 81 6.90 -7.82 8.17
C GLN A 81 6.45 -8.42 9.52
N ALA A 82 5.14 -8.60 9.73
CA ALA A 82 4.62 -9.24 10.92
C ALA A 82 5.06 -10.71 11.11
N VAL A 83 5.63 -11.33 10.08
CA VAL A 83 6.20 -12.70 10.13
C VAL A 83 7.72 -12.69 10.33
N GLU A 84 8.37 -11.54 10.15
CA GLU A 84 9.80 -11.38 10.37
C GLU A 84 10.10 -11.19 11.86
N GLU A 85 11.31 -11.54 12.29
CA GLU A 85 11.72 -11.28 13.67
C GLU A 85 11.86 -9.77 13.91
N PRO A 86 11.30 -9.25 15.03
CA PRO A 86 11.41 -7.84 15.36
C PRO A 86 12.86 -7.43 15.58
N SER A 87 13.27 -6.31 15.00
CA SER A 87 14.62 -5.79 15.13
C SER A 87 14.85 -5.04 16.46
N CYS A 88 13.76 -4.59 17.10
CA CYS A 88 13.77 -3.86 18.36
C CYS A 88 13.30 -4.75 19.53
N PRO A 89 13.72 -4.45 20.78
CA PRO A 89 13.23 -5.15 21.96
C PRO A 89 11.74 -4.91 22.20
N GLU A 90 11.13 -5.69 23.10
CA GLU A 90 9.73 -5.50 23.50
C GLU A 90 9.47 -4.06 23.97
N HIS A 91 8.32 -3.50 23.60
CA HIS A 91 7.89 -2.13 23.88
C HIS A 91 8.76 -1.05 23.24
N ALA A 92 9.39 -1.38 22.11
CA ALA A 92 10.15 -0.43 21.33
C ALA A 92 9.80 -0.54 19.84
N HIS A 93 9.51 0.61 19.26
CA HIS A 93 9.20 0.81 17.84
C HIS A 93 10.48 1.07 17.04
N GLN A 94 10.61 0.43 15.88
CA GLN A 94 11.70 0.68 14.94
C GLN A 94 11.36 1.86 14.03
N CYS A 95 12.32 2.80 13.90
CA CYS A 95 12.18 4.01 13.09
C CYS A 95 12.22 3.75 11.57
N GLY A 96 11.25 3.00 11.06
CA GLY A 96 11.18 2.56 9.67
C GLY A 96 12.06 1.34 9.40
N GLU A 97 12.03 0.85 8.17
CA GLU A 97 12.60 -0.45 7.82
C GLU A 97 14.13 -0.44 7.71
N ASP A 98 14.68 0.67 7.23
CA ASP A 98 16.11 0.81 6.94
C ASP A 98 16.92 1.46 8.09
N ASP A 99 16.24 1.98 9.12
CA ASP A 99 16.90 2.61 10.27
C ASP A 99 16.89 1.65 11.48
N PRO A 100 18.06 1.25 12.01
CA PRO A 100 18.13 0.39 13.19
C PRO A 100 17.80 1.12 14.50
N GLN A 101 17.36 2.38 14.45
CA GLN A 101 16.97 3.14 15.63
C GLN A 101 15.69 2.60 16.21
N CYS A 102 15.70 2.27 17.51
CA CYS A 102 14.53 1.90 18.27
C CYS A 102 14.18 3.02 19.26
N ILE A 103 12.91 3.36 19.38
CA ILE A 103 12.37 4.30 20.36
C ILE A 103 11.30 3.60 21.20
N SER A 104 10.90 4.17 22.32
CA SER A 104 9.79 3.63 23.11
C SER A 104 8.46 3.75 22.34
N ASP A 105 7.59 2.75 22.47
CA ASP A 105 6.24 2.78 21.90
C ASP A 105 5.42 4.01 22.29
N LEU A 106 5.72 4.60 23.46
CA LEU A 106 5.04 5.80 23.95
C LEU A 106 5.43 7.08 23.20
N PHE A 107 6.50 7.06 22.42
CA PHE A 107 6.98 8.18 21.61
C PHE A 107 6.45 8.15 20.17
N VAL A 108 5.66 7.13 19.82
CA VAL A 108 4.98 7.07 18.53
C VAL A 108 3.70 7.89 18.59
N CYS A 109 3.58 8.88 17.72
CA CYS A 109 2.42 9.78 17.67
C CYS A 109 2.20 10.62 18.93
N ASP A 110 3.28 11.07 19.58
CA ASP A 110 3.20 11.98 20.73
C ASP A 110 3.32 13.48 20.35
N GLY A 111 3.51 13.77 19.07
CA GLY A 111 3.68 15.11 18.52
C GLY A 111 5.13 15.60 18.54
N ILE A 112 6.09 14.74 18.92
CA ILE A 112 7.51 15.05 18.99
C ILE A 112 8.26 14.10 18.06
N LYS A 113 9.12 14.63 17.23
CA LYS A 113 9.95 13.83 16.34
C LYS A 113 11.12 13.19 17.08
N ASP A 114 11.04 11.93 17.43
CA ASP A 114 12.07 11.15 18.12
C ASP A 114 12.89 10.26 17.15
N CYS A 115 12.30 9.76 16.10
CA CYS A 115 12.97 9.10 15.01
C CYS A 115 13.73 10.09 14.13
N ARG A 116 14.98 9.76 13.72
CA ARG A 116 15.77 10.61 12.81
C ARG A 116 15.04 10.95 11.51
N ASN A 117 14.32 9.98 10.97
CA ASN A 117 13.53 10.11 9.73
C ASN A 117 12.12 10.67 9.98
N GLY A 118 11.68 10.82 11.25
CA GLY A 118 10.34 11.24 11.64
C GLY A 118 9.27 10.20 11.29
N ASP A 119 9.61 8.95 11.33
CA ASP A 119 8.69 7.84 11.04
C ASP A 119 7.61 7.70 12.11
N ASP A 120 7.99 7.97 13.34
CA ASP A 120 7.16 8.02 14.54
C ASP A 120 5.92 8.92 14.45
N GLU A 121 5.97 9.95 13.60
CA GLU A 121 4.89 10.93 13.44
C GLU A 121 4.18 10.84 12.07
N LYS A 122 4.40 9.76 11.29
CA LYS A 122 3.84 9.66 9.93
C LYS A 122 2.43 9.08 9.86
N HIS A 123 2.11 8.10 10.67
CA HIS A 123 0.86 7.34 10.61
C HIS A 123 0.05 7.47 11.90
N CYS A 124 -0.28 8.73 12.24
CA CYS A 124 -0.95 9.08 13.49
C CYS A 124 -2.45 9.32 13.32
N GLU A 125 -3.03 8.82 12.25
CA GLU A 125 -4.47 8.82 12.06
C GLU A 125 -5.07 7.55 12.66
N LEU A 126 -6.00 7.73 13.61
CA LEU A 126 -6.70 6.60 14.21
C LEU A 126 -7.55 5.88 13.14
N PRO A 127 -7.42 4.55 12.98
CA PRO A 127 -8.15 3.81 11.95
C PRO A 127 -9.66 3.73 12.21
N THR A 128 -10.14 4.22 13.35
CA THR A 128 -11.54 4.16 13.75
C THR A 128 -12.00 5.45 14.40
N LYS A 129 -13.31 5.74 14.34
CA LYS A 129 -13.96 6.90 14.93
C LYS A 129 -15.28 6.52 15.57
N ALA A 130 -15.83 7.41 16.37
CA ALA A 130 -17.16 7.25 16.96
C ALA A 130 -18.23 6.99 15.88
N GLY A 131 -19.05 5.97 16.09
CA GLY A 131 -20.08 5.49 15.18
C GLY A 131 -19.61 4.41 14.20
N ASP A 132 -18.33 4.10 14.13
CA ASP A 132 -17.85 3.00 13.30
C ASP A 132 -18.33 1.65 13.85
N THR A 133 -18.73 0.79 12.94
CA THR A 133 -19.19 -0.58 13.24
C THR A 133 -18.35 -1.57 12.45
N PHE A 134 -17.86 -2.59 13.10
CA PHE A 134 -17.10 -3.67 12.48
C PHE A 134 -17.81 -5.01 12.78
N VAL A 135 -17.99 -5.81 11.73
CA VAL A 135 -18.55 -7.16 11.85
C VAL A 135 -17.41 -8.17 11.70
N GLY A 136 -17.25 -9.02 12.68
CA GLY A 136 -16.21 -10.04 12.76
C GLY A 136 -16.77 -11.42 12.45
N ASP A 137 -16.16 -12.09 11.46
CA ASP A 137 -16.45 -13.47 11.10
C ASP A 137 -15.53 -14.42 11.85
N LEU A 138 -16.09 -15.50 12.40
CA LEU A 138 -15.36 -16.49 13.18
C LEU A 138 -14.33 -17.24 12.34
N VAL A 139 -13.11 -17.36 12.86
CA VAL A 139 -12.07 -18.25 12.34
C VAL A 139 -11.95 -19.50 13.21
N PHE A 140 -11.80 -19.32 14.52
CA PHE A 140 -11.88 -20.38 15.52
C PHE A 140 -12.26 -19.80 16.89
N ASP A 141 -12.91 -20.61 17.74
CA ASP A 141 -13.27 -20.25 19.11
C ASP A 141 -13.18 -21.47 20.03
N HIS A 142 -12.30 -21.38 21.04
CA HIS A 142 -12.07 -22.41 22.05
C HIS A 142 -12.42 -21.97 23.47
N CYS A 143 -12.76 -20.69 23.67
CA CYS A 143 -12.87 -20.13 25.02
C CYS A 143 -14.14 -19.34 25.30
N THR A 144 -14.81 -18.76 24.28
CA THR A 144 -15.98 -17.93 24.57
C THR A 144 -17.15 -18.80 25.01
N LYS A 145 -17.90 -18.32 26.02
CA LYS A 145 -19.06 -19.07 26.57
C LYS A 145 -20.21 -19.17 25.56
N ARG A 146 -20.37 -18.12 24.74
CA ARG A 146 -21.50 -17.97 23.81
C ARG A 146 -21.22 -18.61 22.45
N ARG A 147 -19.94 -18.79 22.08
CA ARG A 147 -19.47 -19.34 20.80
C ARG A 147 -20.22 -18.75 19.61
N PRO A 148 -20.13 -17.43 19.41
CA PRO A 148 -20.83 -16.76 18.32
C PRO A 148 -20.18 -17.07 16.97
N ASP A 149 -20.99 -17.11 15.94
CA ASP A 149 -20.50 -17.22 14.56
C ASP A 149 -20.05 -15.84 14.04
N HIS A 150 -20.71 -14.77 14.54
CA HIS A 150 -20.38 -13.38 14.25
C HIS A 150 -20.32 -12.55 15.54
N MET A 151 -19.46 -11.55 15.53
CA MET A 151 -19.30 -10.59 16.61
C MET A 151 -19.30 -9.19 16.02
N THR A 152 -20.11 -8.28 16.54
CA THR A 152 -20.13 -6.89 16.09
C THR A 152 -19.44 -6.01 17.13
N LEU A 153 -18.46 -5.21 16.69
CA LEU A 153 -17.79 -4.20 17.50
C LEU A 153 -18.25 -2.82 17.05
N VAL A 154 -18.86 -2.05 17.95
CA VAL A 154 -19.30 -0.67 17.72
C VAL A 154 -18.42 0.27 18.54
N ILE A 155 -17.87 1.29 17.89
CA ILE A 155 -17.09 2.34 18.55
C ILE A 155 -18.05 3.44 18.99
N GLU A 156 -18.27 3.60 20.29
CA GLU A 156 -19.16 4.64 20.82
C GLU A 156 -18.50 6.00 20.89
N SER A 157 -17.31 6.04 21.44
CA SER A 157 -16.54 7.27 21.56
C SER A 157 -15.04 7.02 21.53
N VAL A 158 -14.32 8.05 21.13
CA VAL A 158 -12.85 8.10 21.13
C VAL A 158 -12.42 9.37 21.85
N THR A 159 -11.50 9.25 22.78
CA THR A 159 -10.91 10.37 23.51
C THR A 159 -9.40 10.27 23.44
N THR A 160 -8.75 11.33 22.94
CA THR A 160 -7.29 11.41 22.94
C THR A 160 -6.84 12.31 24.07
N PRO A 161 -6.19 11.76 25.12
CA PRO A 161 -5.68 12.55 26.22
C PRO A 161 -4.60 13.53 25.77
N ALA A 162 -4.67 14.79 26.21
CA ALA A 162 -3.74 15.83 25.76
C ALA A 162 -2.25 15.55 26.09
N TYR A 163 -2.00 14.72 27.10
CA TYR A 163 -0.64 14.37 27.57
C TYR A 163 -0.17 12.98 27.13
N PHE A 164 -1.04 12.17 26.52
CA PHE A 164 -0.76 10.82 26.03
C PHE A 164 -1.47 10.60 24.69
N THR A 165 -1.08 11.41 23.71
CA THR A 165 -1.70 11.35 22.37
C THR A 165 -1.41 10.04 21.65
N SER A 166 -0.34 9.36 22.01
CA SER A 166 0.07 8.04 21.50
C SER A 166 -0.90 6.90 21.88
N VAL A 167 -1.77 7.11 22.88
CA VAL A 167 -2.68 6.09 23.40
C VAL A 167 -4.10 6.64 23.56
N PRO A 168 -4.87 6.78 22.47
CA PRO A 168 -6.28 7.14 22.53
C PRO A 168 -7.10 6.12 23.32
N GLU A 169 -8.05 6.59 24.12
CA GLU A 169 -9.03 5.81 24.86
C GLU A 169 -10.31 5.64 24.05
N LEU A 170 -10.88 4.44 24.08
CA LEU A 170 -12.11 4.11 23.37
C LEU A 170 -13.15 3.52 24.32
N HIS A 171 -14.41 3.92 24.12
CA HIS A 171 -15.56 3.21 24.65
C HIS A 171 -16.20 2.45 23.49
N VAL A 172 -16.43 1.16 23.70
CA VAL A 172 -16.92 0.26 22.66
C VAL A 172 -18.07 -0.59 23.17
N HIS A 173 -18.86 -1.08 22.25
CA HIS A 173 -19.87 -2.09 22.47
C HIS A 173 -19.52 -3.34 21.70
N ILE A 174 -19.56 -4.50 22.36
CA ILE A 174 -19.42 -5.79 21.68
C ILE A 174 -20.81 -6.43 21.66
N GLU A 175 -21.36 -6.59 20.50
CA GLU A 175 -22.64 -7.30 20.26
C GLU A 175 -22.32 -8.71 19.79
N VAL A 176 -22.92 -9.69 20.46
CA VAL A 176 -22.73 -11.11 20.19
C VAL A 176 -24.09 -11.71 19.88
N GLU A 177 -24.24 -12.22 18.68
CA GLU A 177 -25.45 -12.87 18.21
C GLU A 177 -25.17 -14.34 17.95
N LYS A 178 -26.06 -15.20 18.43
CA LYS A 178 -26.06 -16.63 18.13
C LYS A 178 -27.46 -17.10 17.87
N GLU A 179 -27.71 -17.58 16.68
CA GLU A 179 -28.95 -18.21 16.30
C GLU A 179 -28.84 -19.73 16.47
N THR A 180 -29.70 -20.30 17.31
CA THR A 180 -29.85 -21.75 17.45
C THR A 180 -31.28 -22.12 17.16
N ASP A 181 -31.55 -23.39 16.76
CA ASP A 181 -32.88 -23.89 16.44
C ASP A 181 -33.94 -23.68 17.55
N SER A 182 -33.53 -23.31 18.76
CA SER A 182 -34.38 -23.18 19.93
C SER A 182 -34.28 -21.84 20.68
N GLU A 183 -33.21 -21.07 20.50
CA GLU A 183 -32.98 -19.81 21.23
C GLU A 183 -32.12 -18.87 20.40
N GLU A 184 -32.52 -17.59 20.38
CA GLU A 184 -31.72 -16.49 19.91
C GLU A 184 -31.03 -15.84 21.11
N ILE A 185 -29.71 -15.83 21.10
CA ILE A 185 -28.89 -15.25 22.18
C ILE A 185 -28.32 -13.94 21.64
N GLU A 186 -28.83 -12.85 22.18
CA GLU A 186 -28.28 -11.52 21.97
C GLU A 186 -27.63 -11.03 23.26
N ALA A 187 -26.40 -10.55 23.17
CA ALA A 187 -25.72 -9.90 24.30
C ALA A 187 -25.01 -8.65 23.80
N SER A 188 -25.21 -7.55 24.51
CA SER A 188 -24.51 -6.30 24.29
C SER A 188 -23.61 -6.04 25.48
N LEU A 189 -22.30 -5.96 25.25
CA LEU A 189 -21.27 -5.90 26.26
C LEU A 189 -20.51 -4.57 26.13
N PRO A 190 -20.79 -3.56 26.99
CA PRO A 190 -20.01 -2.35 26.99
C PRO A 190 -18.60 -2.64 27.52
N ALA A 191 -17.59 -2.06 26.89
CA ALA A 191 -16.21 -2.22 27.25
C ALA A 191 -15.41 -0.93 27.03
N GLU A 192 -14.30 -0.84 27.72
CA GLU A 192 -13.31 0.21 27.53
C GLU A 192 -12.10 -0.39 26.81
N GLY A 193 -11.36 0.46 26.09
CA GLY A 193 -10.16 0.04 25.41
C GLY A 193 -9.25 1.21 25.09
N ILE A 194 -8.12 0.88 24.52
CA ILE A 194 -7.12 1.84 24.04
C ILE A 194 -6.67 1.45 22.65
N PHE A 195 -6.15 2.41 21.92
CA PHE A 195 -5.42 2.15 20.67
C PHE A 195 -3.93 2.45 20.87
N SER A 196 -3.08 1.54 20.39
CA SER A 196 -1.62 1.72 20.35
C SER A 196 -1.19 1.99 18.93
N PHE A 197 -0.69 3.19 18.64
CA PHE A 197 -0.15 3.54 17.32
C PHE A 197 1.14 2.79 17.01
N ALA A 198 1.97 2.51 18.02
CA ALA A 198 3.23 1.79 17.82
C ALA A 198 3.06 0.36 17.32
N GLU A 199 1.96 -0.28 17.70
CA GLU A 199 1.65 -1.67 17.37
C GLU A 199 0.47 -1.81 16.38
N ASP A 200 -0.17 -0.71 15.97
CA ASP A 200 -1.44 -0.70 15.20
C ASP A 200 -2.52 -1.59 15.82
N LYS A 201 -2.64 -1.54 17.16
CA LYS A 201 -3.53 -2.41 17.91
C LYS A 201 -4.62 -1.66 18.66
N LEU A 202 -5.85 -2.15 18.50
CA LEU A 202 -6.99 -1.85 19.35
C LEU A 202 -7.04 -2.89 20.48
N ILE A 203 -6.88 -2.46 21.72
CA ILE A 203 -6.91 -3.33 22.89
C ILE A 203 -8.18 -3.01 23.68
N VAL A 204 -9.12 -3.96 23.71
CA VAL A 204 -10.38 -3.84 24.45
C VAL A 204 -10.27 -4.69 25.71
N TYR A 205 -10.49 -4.06 26.85
CA TYR A 205 -10.45 -4.73 28.15
C TYR A 205 -11.63 -5.69 28.33
N PRO A 206 -11.50 -6.72 29.19
CA PRO A 206 -12.58 -7.66 29.44
C PRO A 206 -13.88 -6.98 29.84
N PRO A 207 -14.98 -7.17 29.08
CA PRO A 207 -16.28 -6.63 29.46
C PRO A 207 -16.95 -7.43 30.58
N GLU A 208 -16.50 -8.65 30.81
CA GLU A 208 -17.02 -9.57 31.83
C GLU A 208 -15.89 -10.08 32.75
N ASP A 209 -16.26 -10.70 33.87
CA ASP A 209 -15.31 -11.23 34.86
C ASP A 209 -14.62 -12.54 34.43
N ASP A 210 -14.66 -12.88 33.14
CA ASP A 210 -14.03 -14.09 32.61
C ASP A 210 -12.57 -13.87 32.17
N GLY A 211 -12.09 -12.62 32.20
CA GLY A 211 -10.73 -12.26 31.85
C GLY A 211 -10.42 -12.37 30.36
N LEU A 212 -11.45 -12.38 29.50
CA LEU A 212 -11.30 -12.41 28.05
C LEU A 212 -11.34 -10.99 27.49
N GLY A 213 -10.23 -10.54 26.93
CA GLY A 213 -10.10 -9.27 26.22
C GLY A 213 -10.02 -9.48 24.71
N LEU A 214 -10.27 -8.42 23.93
CA LEU A 214 -10.11 -8.42 22.48
C LEU A 214 -8.88 -7.58 22.09
N VAL A 215 -8.00 -8.15 21.27
CA VAL A 215 -6.89 -7.43 20.63
C VAL A 215 -7.13 -7.42 19.14
N GLY A 216 -7.47 -6.25 18.60
CA GLY A 216 -7.66 -6.00 17.18
C GLY A 216 -6.36 -5.51 16.55
N THR A 217 -5.77 -6.24 15.64
CA THR A 217 -4.54 -5.85 14.94
C THR A 217 -4.87 -5.34 13.54
N PHE A 218 -4.61 -4.06 13.31
CA PHE A 218 -4.67 -3.44 11.99
C PHE A 218 -3.33 -3.65 11.26
N ASP A 219 -3.31 -3.41 9.95
CA ASP A 219 -2.07 -3.51 9.17
C ASP A 219 -1.46 -2.14 8.84
N GLY A 220 -1.97 -1.07 9.45
CA GLY A 220 -1.52 0.30 9.24
C GLY A 220 -1.90 0.94 7.90
N TYR A 221 -2.49 0.18 6.97
CA TYR A 221 -2.83 0.63 5.62
C TYR A 221 -4.29 0.43 5.25
N ASN A 222 -4.90 -0.66 5.72
CA ASN A 222 -6.31 -0.95 5.49
C ASN A 222 -7.11 -0.74 6.78
N VAL A 223 -7.76 0.40 6.87
CA VAL A 223 -8.56 0.78 8.04
C VAL A 223 -9.93 0.09 8.11
N ASP A 224 -10.34 -0.60 7.04
CA ASP A 224 -11.65 -1.26 6.96
C ASP A 224 -11.62 -2.71 7.41
N ARG A 225 -10.45 -3.21 7.81
CA ARG A 225 -10.28 -4.59 8.24
C ARG A 225 -9.22 -4.71 9.33
N PHE A 226 -9.51 -5.56 10.34
CA PHE A 226 -8.50 -5.99 11.31
C PHE A 226 -8.70 -7.45 11.70
N VAL A 227 -7.65 -8.05 12.27
CA VAL A 227 -7.71 -9.37 12.90
C VAL A 227 -7.97 -9.18 14.39
N GLY A 228 -9.07 -9.73 14.89
CA GLY A 228 -9.43 -9.68 16.30
C GLY A 228 -9.13 -11.00 16.99
N ASP A 229 -8.21 -10.97 17.94
CA ASP A 229 -7.86 -12.09 18.80
C ASP A 229 -8.51 -11.93 20.17
N ILE A 230 -9.32 -12.91 20.60
CA ILE A 230 -9.76 -13.00 21.98
C ILE A 230 -8.64 -13.66 22.76
N ILE A 231 -8.17 -12.97 23.80
CA ILE A 231 -7.04 -13.39 24.62
C ILE A 231 -7.44 -13.55 26.09
N HIS A 232 -6.82 -14.51 26.75
CA HIS A 232 -6.81 -14.52 28.19
C HIS A 232 -5.87 -13.43 28.71
N THR A 233 -6.36 -12.42 29.39
CA THR A 233 -5.57 -11.26 29.85
C THR A 233 -4.42 -11.65 30.78
N ALA A 234 -4.55 -12.72 31.53
CA ALA A 234 -3.52 -13.21 32.45
C ALA A 234 -2.35 -13.92 31.77
N SER A 235 -2.62 -14.77 30.73
CA SER A 235 -1.59 -15.53 30.00
C SER A 235 -1.19 -14.89 28.68
N ARG A 236 -1.98 -13.93 28.19
CA ARG A 236 -1.88 -13.34 26.84
C ARG A 236 -2.02 -14.35 25.70
N GLU A 237 -2.61 -15.50 26.00
CA GLU A 237 -2.79 -16.59 25.04
C GLU A 237 -4.07 -16.38 24.25
N THR A 238 -3.97 -16.44 22.91
CA THR A 238 -5.13 -16.32 22.01
C THR A 238 -5.96 -17.59 22.07
N CYS A 239 -7.24 -17.47 22.35
CA CYS A 239 -8.16 -18.60 22.45
C CYS A 239 -9.32 -18.57 21.46
N ALA A 240 -9.58 -17.42 20.82
CA ALA A 240 -10.49 -17.30 19.69
C ALA A 240 -9.98 -16.23 18.71
N ARG A 241 -10.39 -16.33 17.44
CA ARG A 241 -10.02 -15.37 16.40
C ARG A 241 -11.18 -15.07 15.48
N PHE A 242 -11.33 -13.78 15.17
CA PHE A 242 -12.30 -13.23 14.23
C PHE A 242 -11.62 -12.35 13.22
N ILE A 243 -12.18 -12.24 12.02
CA ILE A 243 -11.76 -11.27 11.02
C ILE A 243 -12.83 -10.19 10.92
N PHE A 244 -12.50 -8.99 11.37
CA PHE A 244 -13.43 -7.88 11.39
C PHE A 244 -13.37 -7.07 10.09
N HIS A 245 -14.53 -6.68 9.58
CA HIS A 245 -14.72 -5.82 8.43
C HIS A 245 -15.63 -4.66 8.78
N ARG A 246 -15.28 -3.44 8.34
CA ARG A 246 -16.10 -2.25 8.56
C ARG A 246 -17.44 -2.39 7.83
N LYS A 247 -18.52 -2.10 8.52
CA LYS A 247 -19.85 -2.01 7.95
C LYS A 247 -20.07 -0.59 7.42
N HIS A 248 -20.30 -0.46 6.12
CA HIS A 248 -20.58 0.81 5.45
C HIS A 248 -22.08 1.10 5.35
#